data_eb4d71c35e26d058cc76bba64d7c29c5
#
_entry.id   eb4d71c35e26d058cc76bba64d7c29c5
#
_cell.length_a   1.000
_cell.length_b   1.000
_cell.length_c   1.000
_cell.angle_alpha   90.00
_cell.angle_beta   90.00
_cell.angle_gamma   90.00
#
_symmetry.space_group_name_H-M   'P 1'
#
loop_
_entity.id
_entity.type
_entity.pdbx_description
1 polymer ?
#
loop_
_entity_poly.entity_id
_entity_poly.type
_entity_poly.pdbx_seq_one_letter_code
_entity_poly.pdbx_strand_id
1 'polypeptide(L)'
;MKKRILAAVLAAVMVFSLAGCAGNKNESKDSKKESGKKTEIQVFIAASLNTVMTELAKEYQKDHPDVKITYNADSSGTLLTQIEEGYECDLFFSAAQKQMDQLEEDGLVVDGTRKNVVNNQVIVVTRKDSKTKVKGLETLKDAKSIALAGGSVPVGKYTRAALISIGKLKKVEDPATITTEEVSKALGGVEISEQDNVSKVLSAVVEGSCEVGTTYYSDTYGYEKDLDILEKVSYDLTGDVIYPIAEVKNDEADKAQKAAAEDFLKFVTSDQSKKVFDSYYFDTNVK
;
A
#
# COMPACT_ATOMS: atom_id res chain seq x y z
N MET A 1 25.95 -50.61 -10.86
CA MET A 1 27.20 -50.42 -11.67
C MET A 1 27.38 -48.91 -11.74
N LYS A 2 28.30 -48.37 -10.93
CA LYS A 2 29.60 -47.75 -11.27
C LYS A 2 29.41 -46.68 -12.40
N LYS A 3 29.68 -45.36 -12.19
CA LYS A 3 31.01 -44.80 -11.92
C LYS A 3 30.94 -43.40 -11.27
N ARG A 4 31.79 -43.15 -10.30
CA ARG A 4 32.32 -41.92 -9.78
C ARG A 4 33.38 -41.33 -10.71
N ILE A 5 33.53 -40.02 -10.83
CA ILE A 5 34.75 -39.27 -11.18
C ILE A 5 34.44 -37.82 -10.71
N LEU A 6 34.99 -37.21 -9.70
CA LEU A 6 36.31 -36.85 -9.21
C LEU A 6 37.13 -35.97 -10.16
N ALA A 7 37.37 -34.73 -9.75
CA ALA A 7 38.60 -33.94 -9.82
C ALA A 7 38.29 -32.46 -9.63
N ALA A 8 38.66 -31.79 -8.58
CA ALA A 8 39.95 -31.40 -8.02
C ALA A 8 40.45 -30.04 -8.55
N VAL A 9 40.40 -29.04 -7.64
CA VAL A 9 41.50 -28.11 -7.24
C VAL A 9 42.21 -27.31 -8.33
N LEU A 10 42.17 -25.97 -8.18
CA LEU A 10 43.36 -25.14 -8.36
C LEU A 10 43.28 -23.90 -7.44
N ALA A 11 44.07 -23.94 -6.35
CA ALA A 11 44.48 -22.79 -5.58
C ALA A 11 45.67 -22.13 -6.28
N ALA A 12 45.67 -20.80 -6.42
CA ALA A 12 46.86 -20.04 -6.77
C ALA A 12 47.04 -18.93 -5.74
N VAL A 13 47.99 -19.18 -4.88
CA VAL A 13 48.61 -18.21 -3.98
C VAL A 13 49.58 -17.35 -4.76
N MET A 14 49.51 -16.03 -4.59
CA MET A 14 50.63 -15.14 -4.87
C MET A 14 50.83 -14.18 -3.70
N VAL A 15 51.96 -14.41 -3.06
CA VAL A 15 52.58 -13.58 -2.03
C VAL A 15 53.77 -12.84 -2.67
N PHE A 16 54.15 -11.73 -2.08
CA PHE A 16 55.31 -10.82 -2.23
C PHE A 16 55.03 -9.58 -3.06
N SER A 17 55.34 -8.39 -2.58
CA SER A 17 56.56 -7.98 -1.87
C SER A 17 56.37 -6.69 -1.08
N LEU A 18 56.94 -6.64 0.12
CA LEU A 18 57.28 -5.44 0.86
C LEU A 18 58.53 -4.80 0.26
N ALA A 19 58.48 -3.49 0.03
CA ALA A 19 59.65 -2.64 0.03
C ALA A 19 59.25 -1.29 0.61
N GLY A 20 59.79 -0.94 1.75
CA GLY A 20 59.60 0.32 2.42
C GLY A 20 60.44 1.45 1.83
N CYS A 21 60.00 2.67 2.01
CA CYS A 21 60.84 3.83 2.20
C CYS A 21 60.13 4.85 3.08
N ALA A 22 60.84 5.32 4.08
CA ALA A 22 60.44 6.30 5.05
C ALA A 22 60.40 7.72 4.50
N GLY A 23 59.50 8.53 5.08
CA GLY A 23 59.71 9.98 5.23
C GLY A 23 58.69 10.85 4.56
N ASN A 24 57.72 11.39 5.20
CA ASN A 24 57.58 12.76 5.67
C ASN A 24 56.16 13.00 6.19
N LYS A 25 56.07 13.58 7.38
CA LYS A 25 54.83 14.05 7.97
C LYS A 25 54.22 15.19 7.14
N ASN A 26 52.99 15.03 6.69
CA ASN A 26 52.01 16.10 6.60
C ASN A 26 50.64 15.53 6.96
N GLU A 27 50.14 15.97 8.11
CA GLU A 27 48.78 15.68 8.57
C GLU A 27 47.78 16.38 7.67
N SER A 28 47.26 15.68 6.68
CA SER A 28 45.95 16.03 6.08
C SER A 28 44.93 15.13 6.75
N LYS A 29 44.12 15.72 7.61
CA LYS A 29 42.90 15.10 8.12
C LYS A 29 41.93 14.89 6.94
N ASP A 30 42.10 13.81 6.22
CA ASP A 30 41.07 13.26 5.36
C ASP A 30 40.05 12.59 6.28
N SER A 31 39.02 13.35 6.63
CA SER A 31 37.80 12.79 7.23
C SER A 31 37.11 11.94 6.17
N LYS A 32 37.52 10.65 6.06
CA LYS A 32 36.65 9.65 5.47
C LYS A 32 35.34 9.71 6.24
N LYS A 33 34.30 10.32 5.64
CA LYS A 33 32.93 10.05 5.98
C LYS A 33 32.76 8.55 5.79
N GLU A 34 32.80 7.77 6.88
CA GLU A 34 32.17 6.46 6.89
C GLU A 34 30.75 6.70 6.38
N SER A 35 30.39 6.11 5.26
CA SER A 35 28.98 5.97 4.87
C SER A 35 28.37 5.06 5.92
N GLY A 36 27.82 5.66 6.98
CA GLY A 36 27.17 4.95 8.06
C GLY A 36 26.09 4.03 7.45
N LYS A 37 26.05 2.79 7.94
CA LYS A 37 24.98 1.85 7.58
C LYS A 37 23.67 2.54 7.93
N LYS A 38 22.79 2.78 6.92
CA LYS A 38 21.48 3.36 7.14
C LYS A 38 20.62 2.41 7.96
N THR A 39 19.88 2.96 8.92
CA THR A 39 18.80 2.23 9.58
C THR A 39 17.66 2.02 8.59
N GLU A 40 17.28 0.79 8.31
CA GLU A 40 16.20 0.47 7.38
C GLU A 40 14.94 0.07 8.15
N ILE A 41 13.80 0.65 7.77
CA ILE A 41 12.48 0.27 8.29
C ILE A 41 11.61 -0.28 7.17
N GLN A 42 10.84 -1.32 7.48
CA GLN A 42 9.91 -2.00 6.59
C GLN A 42 8.49 -1.51 6.86
N VAL A 43 7.89 -0.82 5.90
CA VAL A 43 6.57 -0.22 6.06
C VAL A 43 5.60 -0.83 5.06
N PHE A 44 4.63 -1.59 5.56
CA PHE A 44 3.58 -2.19 4.74
C PHE A 44 2.42 -1.21 4.60
N ILE A 45 2.13 -0.82 3.38
CA ILE A 45 1.13 0.21 3.07
C ILE A 45 0.07 -0.29 2.09
N ALA A 46 -1.18 0.06 2.31
CA ALA A 46 -2.21 -0.16 1.31
C ALA A 46 -1.81 0.50 -0.03
N ALA A 47 -2.11 -0.17 -1.15
CA ALA A 47 -1.68 0.25 -2.49
C ALA A 47 -2.07 1.69 -2.83
N SER A 48 -3.23 2.17 -2.36
CA SER A 48 -3.71 3.55 -2.53
C SER A 48 -2.84 4.61 -1.83
N LEU A 49 -2.01 4.21 -0.86
CA LEU A 49 -1.10 5.11 -0.14
C LEU A 49 0.24 5.31 -0.86
N ASN A 50 0.57 4.49 -1.86
CA ASN A 50 1.92 4.42 -2.40
C ASN A 50 2.46 5.78 -2.86
N THR A 51 1.65 6.57 -3.56
CA THR A 51 2.08 7.88 -4.09
C THR A 51 2.33 8.88 -2.97
N VAL A 52 1.40 9.05 -2.04
CA VAL A 52 1.51 10.01 -0.93
C VAL A 52 2.61 9.61 0.05
N MET A 53 2.73 8.31 0.37
CA MET A 53 3.76 7.83 1.29
C MET A 53 5.16 7.95 0.68
N THR A 54 5.30 7.82 -0.64
CA THR A 54 6.56 8.10 -1.34
C THR A 54 6.98 9.57 -1.16
N GLU A 55 6.05 10.51 -1.22
CA GLU A 55 6.36 11.93 -0.97
C GLU A 55 6.68 12.19 0.49
N LEU A 56 5.90 11.63 1.42
CA LEU A 56 6.17 11.74 2.85
C LEU A 56 7.54 11.16 3.24
N ALA A 57 7.94 10.03 2.64
CA ALA A 57 9.28 9.49 2.86
C ALA A 57 10.39 10.44 2.40
N LYS A 58 10.21 11.09 1.24
CA LYS A 58 11.19 12.09 0.78
C LYS A 58 11.27 13.30 1.71
N GLU A 59 10.13 13.76 2.23
CA GLU A 59 10.11 14.85 3.21
C GLU A 59 10.81 14.48 4.50
N TYR A 60 10.46 13.32 5.07
CA TYR A 60 11.07 12.79 6.28
C TYR A 60 12.59 12.63 6.16
N GLN A 61 13.06 12.07 5.04
CA GLN A 61 14.48 11.81 4.80
C GLN A 61 15.34 13.08 4.63
N LYS A 62 14.74 14.27 4.48
CA LYS A 62 15.52 15.53 4.49
C LYS A 62 16.15 15.77 5.86
N ASP A 63 15.40 15.45 6.95
CA ASP A 63 15.85 15.62 8.32
C ASP A 63 16.48 14.33 8.89
N HIS A 64 16.18 13.18 8.29
CA HIS A 64 16.63 11.83 8.69
C HIS A 64 17.36 11.11 7.53
N PRO A 65 18.50 11.64 7.04
CA PRO A 65 19.19 11.09 5.86
C PRO A 65 19.81 9.70 6.09
N ASP A 66 19.94 9.31 7.36
CA ASP A 66 20.43 8.02 7.82
C ASP A 66 19.34 6.94 7.92
N VAL A 67 18.05 7.29 7.73
CA VAL A 67 16.95 6.34 7.69
C VAL A 67 16.59 6.00 6.24
N LYS A 68 16.47 4.71 5.95
CA LYS A 68 15.92 4.17 4.70
C LYS A 68 14.55 3.59 4.99
N ILE A 69 13.55 4.05 4.24
CA ILE A 69 12.19 3.53 4.30
C ILE A 69 11.95 2.64 3.09
N THR A 70 11.60 1.38 3.33
CA THR A 70 11.26 0.41 2.28
C THR A 70 9.77 0.11 2.38
N TYR A 71 9.04 0.34 1.29
CA TYR A 71 7.61 0.07 1.22
C TYR A 71 7.32 -1.29 0.60
N ASN A 72 6.41 -2.03 1.23
CA ASN A 72 5.66 -3.10 0.61
C ASN A 72 4.23 -2.60 0.38
N ALA A 73 3.86 -2.39 -0.88
CA ALA A 73 2.58 -1.79 -1.24
C ALA A 73 1.68 -2.80 -1.96
N ASP A 74 0.59 -3.22 -1.32
CA ASP A 74 -0.39 -4.14 -1.87
C ASP A 74 -1.77 -3.94 -1.23
N SER A 75 -2.72 -4.87 -1.47
CA SER A 75 -3.99 -4.85 -0.75
C SER A 75 -3.76 -5.07 0.74
N SER A 76 -4.56 -4.39 1.59
CA SER A 76 -4.41 -4.55 3.04
C SER A 76 -4.63 -5.99 3.50
N GLY A 77 -5.45 -6.78 2.77
CA GLY A 77 -5.66 -8.20 3.05
C GLY A 77 -4.40 -9.03 2.78
N THR A 78 -3.74 -8.81 1.63
CA THR A 78 -2.47 -9.47 1.28
C THR A 78 -1.38 -9.13 2.30
N LEU A 79 -1.27 -7.86 2.67
CA LEU A 79 -0.27 -7.38 3.64
C LEU A 79 -0.50 -7.98 5.03
N LEU A 80 -1.76 -8.06 5.49
CA LEU A 80 -2.10 -8.74 6.74
C LEU A 80 -1.62 -10.19 6.73
N THR A 81 -1.97 -10.95 5.68
CA THR A 81 -1.51 -12.34 5.54
C THR A 81 0.01 -12.47 5.59
N GLN A 82 0.74 -11.57 4.93
CA GLN A 82 2.21 -11.58 4.97
C GLN A 82 2.75 -11.34 6.38
N ILE A 83 2.14 -10.40 7.15
CA ILE A 83 2.54 -10.16 8.54
C ILE A 83 2.25 -11.38 9.42
N GLU A 84 1.06 -12.00 9.27
CA GLU A 84 0.69 -13.24 9.96
C GLU A 84 1.63 -14.42 9.62
N GLU A 85 2.16 -14.45 8.39
CA GLU A 85 3.16 -15.43 7.94
C GLU A 85 4.60 -15.13 8.43
N GLY A 86 4.80 -14.01 9.16
CA GLY A 86 6.07 -13.65 9.76
C GLY A 86 7.02 -12.83 8.87
N TYR A 87 6.50 -12.17 7.84
CA TYR A 87 7.30 -11.20 7.08
C TYR A 87 7.68 -10.01 7.97
N GLU A 88 8.92 -9.55 7.86
CA GLU A 88 9.40 -8.38 8.59
C GLU A 88 8.58 -7.13 8.23
N CYS A 89 7.95 -6.55 9.24
CA CYS A 89 7.16 -5.34 9.11
C CYS A 89 7.30 -4.51 10.40
N ASP A 90 7.68 -3.25 10.27
CA ASP A 90 7.79 -2.33 11.40
C ASP A 90 6.52 -1.48 11.56
N LEU A 91 5.89 -1.08 10.43
CA LEU A 91 4.66 -0.31 10.42
C LEU A 91 3.68 -0.90 9.41
N PHE A 92 2.42 -1.02 9.80
CA PHE A 92 1.33 -1.40 8.91
C PHE A 92 0.32 -0.25 8.77
N PHE A 93 0.06 0.19 7.53
CA PHE A 93 -0.89 1.24 7.20
C PHE A 93 -1.99 0.67 6.29
N SER A 94 -3.10 0.30 6.88
CA SER A 94 -4.22 -0.38 6.23
C SER A 94 -5.22 0.61 5.62
N ALA A 95 -5.90 0.20 4.55
CA ALA A 95 -7.03 0.94 3.95
C ALA A 95 -8.39 0.56 4.59
N ALA A 96 -8.39 -0.17 5.68
CA ALA A 96 -9.61 -0.49 6.43
C ALA A 96 -9.28 -0.89 7.86
N GLN A 97 -10.22 -0.62 8.76
CA GLN A 97 -10.14 -0.97 10.17
C GLN A 97 -10.03 -2.49 10.38
N LYS A 98 -10.81 -3.27 9.61
CA LYS A 98 -10.92 -4.74 9.77
C LYS A 98 -9.56 -5.43 9.80
N GLN A 99 -8.63 -5.09 8.90
CA GLN A 99 -7.31 -5.72 8.85
C GLN A 99 -6.45 -5.33 10.05
N MET A 100 -6.61 -4.11 10.55
CA MET A 100 -5.92 -3.67 11.75
C MET A 100 -6.52 -4.30 13.01
N ASP A 101 -7.85 -4.45 13.07
CA ASP A 101 -8.53 -5.14 14.15
C ASP A 101 -8.04 -6.58 14.27
N GLN A 102 -7.95 -7.29 13.15
CA GLN A 102 -7.42 -8.66 13.10
C GLN A 102 -5.98 -8.72 13.61
N LEU A 103 -5.13 -7.80 13.15
CA LEU A 103 -3.72 -7.76 13.56
C LEU A 103 -3.56 -7.49 15.08
N GLU A 104 -4.46 -6.66 15.65
CA GLU A 104 -4.53 -6.44 17.11
C GLU A 104 -5.01 -7.68 17.86
N GLU A 105 -6.06 -8.37 17.36
CA GLU A 105 -6.59 -9.61 17.93
C GLU A 105 -5.54 -10.72 17.95
N ASP A 106 -4.69 -10.78 16.91
CA ASP A 106 -3.55 -11.71 16.82
C ASP A 106 -2.38 -11.32 17.73
N GLY A 107 -2.48 -10.17 18.40
CA GLY A 107 -1.47 -9.68 19.33
C GLY A 107 -0.19 -9.17 18.64
N LEU A 108 -0.23 -8.87 17.35
CA LEU A 108 0.92 -8.46 16.53
C LEU A 108 1.13 -6.94 16.48
N VAL A 109 0.19 -6.14 16.98
CA VAL A 109 0.34 -4.68 17.10
C VAL A 109 1.03 -4.32 18.40
N VAL A 110 1.87 -3.29 18.38
CA VAL A 110 2.45 -2.69 19.59
C VAL A 110 1.38 -1.84 20.28
N ASP A 111 1.14 -2.12 21.56
CA ASP A 111 0.05 -1.52 22.33
C ASP A 111 0.09 0.02 22.31
N GLY A 112 -1.05 0.63 22.02
CA GLY A 112 -1.24 2.09 22.03
C GLY A 112 -0.66 2.85 20.83
N THR A 113 -0.09 2.17 19.84
CA THR A 113 0.51 2.81 18.66
C THR A 113 -0.50 3.03 17.53
N ARG A 114 -1.63 2.30 17.52
CA ARG A 114 -2.67 2.47 16.50
C ARG A 114 -3.24 3.88 16.47
N LYS A 115 -3.29 4.47 15.26
CA LYS A 115 -3.88 5.79 14.99
C LYS A 115 -4.71 5.74 13.72
N ASN A 116 -5.89 6.36 13.74
CA ASN A 116 -6.63 6.69 12.53
C ASN A 116 -5.98 7.91 11.89
N VAL A 117 -5.62 7.85 10.62
CA VAL A 117 -4.84 8.93 9.97
C VAL A 117 -5.67 9.68 8.96
N VAL A 118 -6.32 8.97 8.05
CA VAL A 118 -7.11 9.56 6.96
C VAL A 118 -8.39 8.77 6.73
N ASN A 119 -9.39 9.44 6.12
CA ASN A 119 -10.53 8.84 5.47
C ASN A 119 -10.35 8.94 3.95
N ASN A 120 -10.99 8.06 3.21
CA ASN A 120 -10.99 8.06 1.77
C ASN A 120 -12.40 7.85 1.23
N GLN A 121 -12.61 8.09 -0.05
CA GLN A 121 -13.94 7.96 -0.64
C GLN A 121 -13.90 7.03 -1.84
N VAL A 122 -14.80 6.04 -1.86
CA VAL A 122 -15.01 5.19 -3.05
C VAL A 122 -15.59 6.04 -4.17
N ILE A 123 -15.08 5.83 -5.37
CA ILE A 123 -15.54 6.49 -6.58
C ILE A 123 -15.77 5.50 -7.71
N VAL A 124 -16.62 5.87 -8.66
CA VAL A 124 -16.75 5.19 -9.95
C VAL A 124 -16.04 6.04 -11.00
N VAL A 125 -15.12 5.43 -11.73
CA VAL A 125 -14.28 6.12 -12.73
C VAL A 125 -14.38 5.48 -14.10
N THR A 126 -14.10 6.29 -15.12
CA THR A 126 -13.92 5.86 -16.50
C THR A 126 -12.84 6.72 -17.17
N ARG A 127 -12.34 6.31 -18.33
CA ARG A 127 -11.48 7.18 -19.14
C ARG A 127 -12.25 8.39 -19.70
N LYS A 128 -11.56 9.51 -19.84
CA LYS A 128 -12.15 10.75 -20.39
C LYS A 128 -12.73 10.61 -21.81
N ASP A 129 -12.13 9.75 -22.62
CA ASP A 129 -12.58 9.48 -23.98
C ASP A 129 -13.67 8.39 -24.07
N SER A 130 -14.09 7.85 -22.93
CA SER A 130 -15.11 6.81 -22.85
C SER A 130 -16.48 7.36 -23.25
N LYS A 131 -17.22 6.52 -23.98
CA LYS A 131 -18.63 6.78 -24.31
C LYS A 131 -19.56 5.94 -23.45
N THR A 132 -19.13 5.65 -22.21
CA THR A 132 -19.91 4.85 -21.28
C THR A 132 -21.29 5.44 -21.02
N LYS A 133 -22.26 4.56 -20.77
CA LYS A 133 -23.60 4.95 -20.30
C LYS A 133 -23.68 4.97 -18.77
N VAL A 134 -22.66 4.47 -18.10
CA VAL A 134 -22.57 4.44 -16.63
C VAL A 134 -22.52 5.87 -16.09
N LYS A 135 -23.29 6.12 -15.03
CA LYS A 135 -23.34 7.39 -14.32
C LYS A 135 -22.91 7.25 -12.85
N GLY A 136 -22.77 6.02 -12.37
CA GLY A 136 -22.42 5.67 -11.00
C GLY A 136 -22.83 4.24 -10.68
N LEU A 137 -22.88 3.89 -9.39
CA LEU A 137 -23.18 2.55 -8.88
C LEU A 137 -24.53 2.01 -9.39
N GLU A 138 -25.55 2.86 -9.44
CA GLU A 138 -26.90 2.48 -9.87
C GLU A 138 -26.94 1.94 -11.32
N THR A 139 -26.04 2.41 -12.16
CA THR A 139 -25.98 2.12 -13.59
C THR A 139 -24.78 1.26 -14.00
N LEU A 140 -24.06 0.66 -13.06
CA LEU A 140 -22.91 -0.23 -13.35
C LEU A 140 -23.30 -1.37 -14.31
N LYS A 141 -24.53 -1.84 -14.25
CA LYS A 141 -25.06 -2.88 -15.18
C LYS A 141 -25.01 -2.46 -16.65
N ASP A 142 -24.90 -1.16 -16.95
CA ASP A 142 -24.88 -0.64 -18.33
C ASP A 142 -23.44 -0.55 -18.88
N ALA A 143 -22.44 -0.95 -18.08
CA ALA A 143 -21.04 -1.05 -18.51
C ALA A 143 -20.84 -2.25 -19.46
N LYS A 144 -19.85 -2.13 -20.35
CA LYS A 144 -19.37 -3.27 -21.14
C LYS A 144 -18.48 -4.17 -20.28
N SER A 145 -17.65 -3.58 -19.44
CA SER A 145 -16.76 -4.29 -18.52
C SER A 145 -16.43 -3.42 -17.31
N ILE A 146 -16.21 -4.05 -16.16
CA ILE A 146 -15.92 -3.40 -14.88
C ILE A 146 -14.61 -3.94 -14.31
N ALA A 147 -13.68 -3.07 -13.94
CA ALA A 147 -12.59 -3.41 -13.05
C ALA A 147 -13.07 -3.32 -11.60
N LEU A 148 -13.09 -4.42 -10.89
CA LEU A 148 -13.55 -4.51 -9.51
C LEU A 148 -12.53 -5.26 -8.67
N ALA A 149 -12.13 -4.70 -7.54
CA ALA A 149 -11.27 -5.41 -6.62
C ALA A 149 -11.99 -6.58 -5.92
N GLY A 150 -11.26 -7.63 -5.61
CA GLY A 150 -11.76 -8.78 -4.85
C GLY A 150 -12.37 -8.39 -3.51
N GLY A 151 -13.22 -9.25 -2.93
CA GLY A 151 -13.91 -8.95 -1.67
C GLY A 151 -12.98 -8.77 -0.47
N SER A 152 -11.83 -9.42 -0.44
CA SER A 152 -10.80 -9.28 0.59
C SER A 152 -10.05 -7.94 0.53
N VAL A 153 -10.11 -7.26 -0.63
CA VAL A 153 -9.50 -5.95 -0.84
C VAL A 153 -10.43 -4.87 -0.28
N PRO A 154 -9.96 -3.92 0.54
CA PRO A 154 -10.82 -2.91 1.17
C PRO A 154 -11.77 -2.21 0.19
N VAL A 155 -11.30 -1.65 -0.92
CA VAL A 155 -12.18 -0.97 -1.90
C VAL A 155 -13.23 -1.92 -2.49
N GLY A 156 -12.88 -3.17 -2.70
CA GLY A 156 -13.81 -4.20 -3.19
C GLY A 156 -14.90 -4.51 -2.16
N LYS A 157 -14.56 -4.58 -0.86
CA LYS A 157 -15.53 -4.71 0.23
C LYS A 157 -16.45 -3.50 0.33
N TYR A 158 -15.90 -2.28 0.32
CA TYR A 158 -16.69 -1.04 0.39
C TYR A 158 -17.61 -0.88 -0.83
N THR A 159 -17.16 -1.25 -2.03
CA THR A 159 -18.03 -1.26 -3.22
C THR A 159 -19.18 -2.23 -3.06
N ARG A 160 -18.94 -3.44 -2.53
CA ARG A 160 -20.01 -4.42 -2.26
C ARG A 160 -20.98 -3.91 -1.19
N ALA A 161 -20.49 -3.27 -0.13
CA ALA A 161 -21.33 -2.64 0.89
C ALA A 161 -22.25 -1.57 0.29
N ALA A 162 -21.70 -0.71 -0.59
CA ALA A 162 -22.48 0.29 -1.29
C ALA A 162 -23.56 -0.34 -2.21
N LEU A 163 -23.19 -1.40 -2.95
CA LEU A 163 -24.14 -2.13 -3.80
C LEU A 163 -25.26 -2.82 -2.99
N ILE A 164 -24.96 -3.29 -1.77
CA ILE A 164 -25.98 -3.78 -0.83
C ILE A 164 -26.90 -2.62 -0.41
N SER A 165 -26.32 -1.49 -0.03
CA SER A 165 -27.05 -0.31 0.47
C SER A 165 -28.05 0.23 -0.55
N ILE A 166 -27.71 0.19 -1.85
CA ILE A 166 -28.63 0.58 -2.94
C ILE A 166 -29.51 -0.57 -3.46
N GLY A 167 -29.50 -1.75 -2.78
CA GLY A 167 -30.36 -2.88 -3.12
C GLY A 167 -29.98 -3.67 -4.37
N LYS A 168 -28.77 -3.52 -4.89
CA LYS A 168 -28.26 -4.30 -6.05
C LYS A 168 -27.74 -5.67 -5.61
N LEU A 169 -27.21 -5.79 -4.38
CA LEU A 169 -26.77 -7.04 -3.77
C LEU A 169 -27.63 -7.38 -2.58
N LYS A 170 -27.71 -8.66 -2.27
CA LYS A 170 -28.39 -9.14 -1.04
C LYS A 170 -27.57 -8.75 0.19
N LYS A 171 -28.26 -8.38 1.26
CA LYS A 171 -27.62 -8.11 2.55
C LYS A 171 -27.00 -9.38 3.11
N VAL A 172 -25.71 -9.30 3.46
CA VAL A 172 -24.93 -10.32 4.17
C VAL A 172 -24.26 -9.68 5.39
N GLU A 173 -23.75 -10.48 6.29
CA GLU A 173 -23.03 -10.01 7.46
C GLU A 173 -21.71 -9.34 7.09
N ASP A 174 -20.88 -10.01 6.27
CA ASP A 174 -19.64 -9.47 5.74
C ASP A 174 -19.68 -9.34 4.22
N PRO A 175 -19.75 -8.11 3.68
CA PRO A 175 -19.73 -7.87 2.22
C PRO A 175 -18.52 -8.46 1.50
N ALA A 176 -17.41 -8.69 2.21
CA ALA A 176 -16.20 -9.29 1.63
C ALA A 176 -16.42 -10.73 1.13
N THR A 177 -17.44 -11.43 1.62
CA THR A 177 -17.76 -12.81 1.24
C THR A 177 -18.48 -12.93 -0.11
N ILE A 178 -19.04 -11.82 -0.62
CA ILE A 178 -19.73 -11.81 -1.93
C ILE A 178 -18.69 -11.95 -3.04
N THR A 179 -18.81 -12.99 -3.84
CA THR A 179 -17.90 -13.24 -4.96
C THR A 179 -18.11 -12.27 -6.11
N THR A 180 -17.10 -12.12 -6.96
CA THR A 180 -17.19 -11.28 -8.16
C THR A 180 -18.22 -11.84 -9.15
N GLU A 181 -18.39 -13.17 -9.21
CA GLU A 181 -19.45 -13.81 -10.02
C GLU A 181 -20.85 -13.42 -9.53
N GLU A 182 -21.07 -13.40 -8.22
CA GLU A 182 -22.35 -12.94 -7.64
C GLU A 182 -22.62 -11.46 -7.95
N VAL A 183 -21.60 -10.61 -7.89
CA VAL A 183 -21.70 -9.20 -8.30
C VAL A 183 -22.07 -9.10 -9.78
N SER A 184 -21.36 -9.80 -10.65
CA SER A 184 -21.66 -9.83 -12.10
C SER A 184 -23.10 -10.24 -12.37
N LYS A 185 -23.55 -11.34 -11.75
CA LYS A 185 -24.92 -11.84 -11.88
C LYS A 185 -25.95 -10.83 -11.40
N ALA A 186 -25.72 -10.16 -10.28
CA ALA A 186 -26.61 -9.15 -9.73
C ALA A 186 -26.70 -7.89 -10.63
N LEU A 187 -25.63 -7.59 -11.37
CA LEU A 187 -25.55 -6.52 -12.35
C LEU A 187 -25.98 -6.95 -13.76
N GLY A 188 -26.68 -8.09 -13.91
CA GLY A 188 -27.23 -8.55 -15.19
C GLY A 188 -26.25 -9.33 -16.06
N GLY A 189 -25.17 -9.86 -15.49
CA GLY A 189 -24.15 -10.64 -16.19
C GLY A 189 -23.06 -9.77 -16.84
N VAL A 190 -22.86 -8.53 -16.39
CA VAL A 190 -21.79 -7.68 -16.90
C VAL A 190 -20.43 -8.31 -16.67
N GLU A 191 -19.53 -8.18 -17.65
CA GLU A 191 -18.17 -8.67 -17.53
C GLU A 191 -17.41 -7.92 -16.42
N ILE A 192 -16.84 -8.66 -15.47
CA ILE A 192 -16.03 -8.08 -14.39
C ILE A 192 -14.63 -8.69 -14.41
N SER A 193 -13.63 -7.84 -14.53
CA SER A 193 -12.23 -8.19 -14.31
C SER A 193 -11.91 -7.97 -12.83
N GLU A 194 -11.75 -9.07 -12.07
CA GLU A 194 -11.35 -9.00 -10.69
C GLU A 194 -9.89 -8.57 -10.56
N GLN A 195 -9.62 -7.67 -9.62
CA GLN A 195 -8.29 -7.12 -9.38
C GLN A 195 -7.84 -7.40 -7.95
N ASP A 196 -6.54 -7.70 -7.79
CA ASP A 196 -5.95 -8.06 -6.50
C ASP A 196 -5.75 -6.85 -5.58
N ASN A 197 -5.70 -5.63 -6.13
CA ASN A 197 -5.59 -4.40 -5.37
C ASN A 197 -6.15 -3.20 -6.15
N VAL A 198 -6.26 -2.06 -5.46
CA VAL A 198 -6.87 -0.83 -6.01
C VAL A 198 -6.06 -0.23 -7.15
N SER A 199 -4.74 -0.30 -7.11
CA SER A 199 -3.88 0.23 -8.19
C SER A 199 -4.07 -0.52 -9.50
N LYS A 200 -4.34 -1.86 -9.45
CA LYS A 200 -4.67 -2.66 -10.62
C LYS A 200 -6.05 -2.29 -11.19
N VAL A 201 -7.03 -1.94 -10.34
CA VAL A 201 -8.32 -1.40 -10.80
C VAL A 201 -8.09 -0.12 -11.60
N LEU A 202 -7.33 0.82 -11.04
CA LEU A 202 -7.03 2.09 -11.72
C LEU A 202 -6.33 1.86 -13.06
N SER A 203 -5.28 1.02 -13.08
CA SER A 203 -4.53 0.67 -14.30
C SER A 203 -5.44 0.07 -15.37
N ALA A 204 -6.33 -0.87 -15.00
CA ALA A 204 -7.24 -1.50 -15.95
C ALA A 204 -8.19 -0.49 -16.63
N VAL A 205 -8.60 0.56 -15.90
CA VAL A 205 -9.42 1.65 -16.50
C VAL A 205 -8.55 2.58 -17.34
N VAL A 206 -7.42 3.05 -16.83
CA VAL A 206 -6.51 3.99 -17.54
C VAL A 206 -6.03 3.39 -18.85
N GLU A 207 -5.66 2.11 -18.87
CA GLU A 207 -5.21 1.39 -20.05
C GLU A 207 -6.35 1.01 -21.00
N GLY A 208 -7.62 1.13 -20.55
CA GLY A 208 -8.81 0.83 -21.35
C GLY A 208 -9.11 -0.67 -21.46
N SER A 209 -8.52 -1.51 -20.61
CA SER A 209 -8.86 -2.93 -20.49
C SER A 209 -10.26 -3.14 -19.91
N CYS A 210 -10.72 -2.20 -19.06
CA CYS A 210 -12.08 -2.12 -18.55
C CYS A 210 -12.70 -0.75 -18.85
N GLU A 211 -14.01 -0.72 -19.10
CA GLU A 211 -14.73 0.54 -19.40
C GLU A 211 -14.86 1.43 -18.18
N VAL A 212 -15.17 0.84 -17.03
CA VAL A 212 -15.32 1.53 -15.76
C VAL A 212 -14.63 0.76 -14.63
N GLY A 213 -14.42 1.41 -13.51
CA GLY A 213 -13.90 0.75 -12.31
C GLY A 213 -14.34 1.46 -11.04
N THR A 214 -14.23 0.75 -9.90
CA THR A 214 -14.43 1.33 -8.58
C THR A 214 -13.10 1.39 -7.85
N THR A 215 -12.66 2.60 -7.53
CA THR A 215 -11.39 2.91 -6.89
C THR A 215 -11.59 3.94 -5.78
N TYR A 216 -10.52 4.51 -5.23
CA TYR A 216 -10.62 5.61 -4.28
C TYR A 216 -10.36 6.96 -4.92
N TYR A 217 -10.87 8.03 -4.30
CA TYR A 217 -10.67 9.39 -4.80
C TYR A 217 -9.19 9.76 -4.81
N SER A 218 -8.42 9.36 -3.80
CA SER A 218 -6.97 9.58 -3.75
C SER A 218 -6.20 8.95 -4.91
N ASP A 219 -6.70 7.84 -5.49
CA ASP A 219 -6.03 7.17 -6.60
C ASP A 219 -6.06 7.98 -7.89
N THR A 220 -6.97 8.98 -7.99
CA THR A 220 -7.07 9.84 -9.18
C THR A 220 -6.03 10.96 -9.21
N TYR A 221 -5.27 11.14 -8.13
CA TYR A 221 -4.19 12.13 -8.11
C TYR A 221 -3.16 11.84 -9.21
N GLY A 222 -2.94 12.84 -10.07
CA GLY A 222 -2.07 12.73 -11.24
C GLY A 222 -2.73 12.15 -12.50
N TYR A 223 -3.99 11.70 -12.41
CA TYR A 223 -4.77 11.16 -13.54
C TYR A 223 -5.95 12.05 -13.96
N GLU A 224 -5.99 13.30 -13.51
CA GLU A 224 -7.10 14.25 -13.76
C GLU A 224 -7.33 14.54 -15.26
N LYS A 225 -6.29 14.30 -16.08
CA LYS A 225 -6.36 14.45 -17.54
C LYS A 225 -6.86 13.21 -18.25
N ASP A 226 -6.74 12.05 -17.62
CA ASP A 226 -6.99 10.74 -18.20
C ASP A 226 -8.33 10.14 -17.80
N LEU A 227 -8.85 10.54 -16.63
CA LEU A 227 -10.03 9.97 -16.01
C LEU A 227 -11.15 10.99 -15.80
N ASP A 228 -12.39 10.51 -15.92
CA ASP A 228 -13.60 11.17 -15.42
C ASP A 228 -14.12 10.39 -14.21
N ILE A 229 -14.48 11.14 -13.15
CA ILE A 229 -15.19 10.60 -11.99
C ILE A 229 -16.68 10.66 -12.30
N LEU A 230 -17.31 9.49 -12.42
CA LEU A 230 -18.74 9.37 -12.69
C LEU A 230 -19.57 9.57 -11.42
N GLU A 231 -19.06 9.11 -10.28
CA GLU A 231 -19.69 9.25 -8.97
C GLU A 231 -18.63 9.24 -7.87
N LYS A 232 -18.81 10.12 -6.88
CA LYS A 232 -18.21 9.98 -5.54
C LYS A 232 -19.27 9.35 -4.65
N VAL A 233 -19.03 8.10 -4.23
CA VAL A 233 -19.99 7.32 -3.45
C VAL A 233 -20.14 7.92 -2.06
N SER A 234 -21.38 8.20 -1.64
CA SER A 234 -21.65 8.74 -0.30
C SER A 234 -21.18 7.78 0.80
N TYR A 235 -20.65 8.33 1.88
CA TYR A 235 -20.35 7.58 3.10
C TYR A 235 -21.57 6.91 3.73
N ASP A 236 -22.78 7.41 3.46
CA ASP A 236 -24.03 6.74 3.87
C ASP A 236 -24.17 5.33 3.25
N LEU A 237 -23.52 5.07 2.12
CA LEU A 237 -23.57 3.79 1.42
C LEU A 237 -22.39 2.86 1.78
N THR A 238 -21.22 3.43 2.05
CA THR A 238 -19.99 2.67 2.33
C THR A 238 -19.65 2.58 3.81
N GLY A 239 -20.13 3.54 4.63
CA GLY A 239 -19.49 3.91 5.88
C GLY A 239 -18.19 4.68 5.63
N ASP A 240 -17.55 5.14 6.72
CA ASP A 240 -16.24 5.78 6.65
C ASP A 240 -15.18 4.77 6.19
N VAL A 241 -14.28 5.24 5.32
CA VAL A 241 -13.16 4.46 4.79
C VAL A 241 -11.89 4.87 5.52
N ILE A 242 -11.83 4.52 6.80
CA ILE A 242 -10.74 4.93 7.69
C ILE A 242 -9.50 4.08 7.45
N TYR A 243 -8.36 4.76 7.38
CA TYR A 243 -7.03 4.18 7.24
C TYR A 243 -6.30 4.27 8.59
N PRO A 244 -6.19 3.16 9.33
CA PRO A 244 -5.36 3.09 10.53
C PRO A 244 -3.92 2.73 10.20
N ILE A 245 -2.97 3.30 10.95
CA ILE A 245 -1.57 2.91 11.01
C ILE A 245 -1.23 2.42 12.40
N ALA A 246 -0.32 1.46 12.52
CA ALA A 246 0.24 1.01 13.80
C ALA A 246 1.66 0.48 13.65
N GLU A 247 2.41 0.44 14.75
CA GLU A 247 3.64 -0.35 14.84
C GLU A 247 3.30 -1.83 14.95
N VAL A 248 4.04 -2.65 14.20
CA VAL A 248 3.95 -4.11 14.24
C VAL A 248 5.08 -4.65 15.11
N LYS A 249 4.80 -5.69 15.88
CA LYS A 249 5.81 -6.40 16.67
C LYS A 249 6.78 -7.11 15.74
N ASN A 250 7.94 -6.53 15.54
CA ASN A 250 9.03 -7.07 14.74
C ASN A 250 10.15 -7.52 15.68
N ASP A 251 10.27 -8.83 15.91
CA ASP A 251 11.27 -9.41 16.82
C ASP A 251 12.69 -9.35 16.25
N GLU A 252 12.82 -9.24 14.92
CA GLU A 252 14.12 -9.12 14.23
C GLU A 252 14.68 -7.70 14.28
N ALA A 253 13.80 -6.68 14.53
CA ALA A 253 14.20 -5.28 14.56
C ALA A 253 15.09 -4.95 15.77
N ASP A 254 16.22 -4.31 15.50
CA ASP A 254 17.09 -3.76 16.53
C ASP A 254 16.54 -2.47 17.15
N LYS A 255 17.25 -1.93 18.17
CA LYS A 255 16.80 -0.69 18.84
C LYS A 255 16.74 0.52 17.92
N ALA A 256 17.66 0.64 16.96
CA ALA A 256 17.72 1.78 16.07
C ALA A 256 16.55 1.70 15.06
N GLN A 257 16.25 0.51 14.56
CA GLN A 257 15.12 0.25 13.67
C GLN A 257 13.79 0.56 14.37
N LYS A 258 13.57 0.07 15.59
CA LYS A 258 12.36 0.35 16.40
C LYS A 258 12.20 1.85 16.65
N ALA A 259 13.28 2.55 17.03
CA ALA A 259 13.23 3.99 17.25
C ALA A 259 12.91 4.77 15.95
N ALA A 260 13.46 4.35 14.81
CA ALA A 260 13.18 4.97 13.52
C ALA A 260 11.73 4.73 13.06
N ALA A 261 11.16 3.55 13.32
CA ALA A 261 9.76 3.23 13.03
C ALA A 261 8.81 4.10 13.88
N GLU A 262 9.05 4.19 15.20
CA GLU A 262 8.29 5.06 16.10
C GLU A 262 8.35 6.53 15.68
N ASP A 263 9.52 7.03 15.30
CA ASP A 263 9.71 8.40 14.84
C ASP A 263 9.00 8.67 13.52
N PHE A 264 9.10 7.73 12.56
CA PHE A 264 8.38 7.84 11.28
C PHE A 264 6.86 7.75 11.47
N LEU A 265 6.35 6.93 12.39
CA LEU A 265 4.93 6.91 12.76
C LEU A 265 4.46 8.28 13.27
N LYS A 266 5.24 8.92 14.17
CA LYS A 266 4.95 10.28 14.67
C LYS A 266 4.92 11.30 13.53
N PHE A 267 5.88 11.22 12.61
CA PHE A 267 5.90 12.08 11.43
C PHE A 267 4.66 11.88 10.56
N VAL A 268 4.32 10.65 10.20
CA VAL A 268 3.15 10.33 9.34
C VAL A 268 1.84 10.83 9.98
N THR A 269 1.74 10.82 11.30
CA THR A 269 0.55 11.26 12.03
C THR A 269 0.55 12.75 12.40
N SER A 270 1.56 13.52 11.98
CA SER A 270 1.72 14.93 12.29
C SER A 270 0.80 15.85 11.47
N ASP A 271 0.60 17.08 11.94
CA ASP A 271 -0.15 18.11 11.19
C ASP A 271 0.53 18.52 9.87
N GLN A 272 1.85 18.33 9.75
CA GLN A 272 2.57 18.52 8.49
C GLN A 272 2.12 17.45 7.48
N SER A 273 2.14 16.17 7.88
CA SER A 273 1.74 15.07 7.01
C SER A 273 0.26 15.11 6.63
N LYS A 274 -0.62 15.59 7.52
CA LYS A 274 -2.04 15.83 7.18
C LYS A 274 -2.20 16.74 5.97
N LYS A 275 -1.46 17.85 5.90
CA LYS A 275 -1.51 18.76 4.74
C LYS A 275 -1.07 18.08 3.44
N VAL A 276 -0.11 17.16 3.53
CA VAL A 276 0.32 16.36 2.39
C VAL A 276 -0.81 15.41 1.98
N PHE A 277 -1.39 14.66 2.93
CA PHE A 277 -2.53 13.77 2.65
C PHE A 277 -3.70 14.51 1.98
N ASP A 278 -4.10 15.69 2.51
CA ASP A 278 -5.17 16.51 1.92
C ASP A 278 -4.85 16.88 0.46
N SER A 279 -3.58 17.21 0.15
CA SER A 279 -3.16 17.55 -1.21
C SER A 279 -3.22 16.37 -2.18
N TYR A 280 -3.24 15.14 -1.67
CA TYR A 280 -3.41 13.88 -2.41
C TYR A 280 -4.85 13.33 -2.33
N TYR A 281 -5.83 14.19 -2.06
CA TYR A 281 -7.26 13.90 -2.05
C TYR A 281 -7.75 12.95 -0.96
N PHE A 282 -6.97 12.74 0.10
CA PHE A 282 -7.46 12.13 1.33
C PHE A 282 -8.20 13.15 2.18
N ASP A 283 -9.11 12.68 3.04
CA ASP A 283 -9.76 13.52 4.07
C ASP A 283 -9.06 13.23 5.41
N THR A 284 -8.46 14.25 6.00
CA THR A 284 -7.74 14.13 7.28
C THR A 284 -8.63 14.43 8.51
N ASN A 285 -9.93 14.71 8.32
CA ASN A 285 -10.88 14.92 9.39
C ASN A 285 -11.39 13.57 9.92
N VAL A 286 -10.50 12.80 10.54
CA VAL A 286 -10.82 11.51 11.17
C VAL A 286 -10.92 11.65 12.69
N LYS A 287 -11.84 10.86 13.29
CA LYS A 287 -12.03 10.80 14.74
C LYS A 287 -11.37 9.56 15.34
#